data_57eb457bc977aa121e80e4fb13956743
#
_entry.id   57eb457bc977aa121e80e4fb13956743
#
_cell.length_a   1.000
_cell.length_b   1.000
_cell.length_c   1.000
_cell.angle_alpha   90.00
_cell.angle_beta   90.00
_cell.angle_gamma   90.00
#
_symmetry.space_group_name_H-M   'P 1'
#
loop_
_entity.id
_entity.type
_entity.pdbx_description
1 polymer ?
#
loop_
_entity_poly.entity_id
_entity_poly.type
_entity_poly.pdbx_seq_one_letter_code
_entity_poly.pdbx_strand_id
1 'polypeptide(L)'
;ICVSGDLGGAYAGLQVLQREKAVYNQNKDSQPKLAGYEYVLQRILKPEARFDIVEKLKENNIVPTSMIDITDGLSSELFHICFDSGVGCKIYEERVPINEETGTVCAEFNLEPIIPALHGGEDYELLFTVPLSAYEAIKKIKDVAVIGNVVEKEKGLGMISRSGDFIHIKAQGWNTSEKR
;
A
#
# COMPACT_ATOMS: atom_id res chain seq x y z
N ILE A 1 6.67 -2.58 -11.59
CA ILE A 1 6.42 -2.43 -10.15
C ILE A 1 5.07 -3.07 -9.87
N CYS A 2 5.05 -3.96 -8.90
CA CYS A 2 3.88 -4.75 -8.53
C CYS A 2 3.63 -4.64 -7.02
N VAL A 3 2.35 -4.74 -6.63
CA VAL A 3 1.94 -4.91 -5.23
C VAL A 3 1.02 -6.11 -5.11
N SER A 4 1.05 -6.78 -3.97
CA SER A 4 0.06 -7.79 -3.60
C SER A 4 -1.15 -7.16 -2.95
N GLY A 5 -2.28 -7.87 -2.94
CA GLY A 5 -3.51 -7.48 -2.23
C GLY A 5 -4.01 -6.09 -2.56
N ASP A 6 -4.43 -5.39 -1.53
CA ASP A 6 -4.89 -3.99 -1.57
C ASP A 6 -4.34 -3.19 -0.38
N LEU A 7 -4.38 -1.87 -0.50
CA LEU A 7 -3.67 -0.95 0.40
C LEU A 7 -4.62 0.02 1.09
N GLY A 8 -4.16 0.54 2.24
CA GLY A 8 -4.86 1.55 3.03
C GLY A 8 -5.91 1.00 3.98
N GLY A 9 -6.20 -0.31 3.93
CA GLY A 9 -7.21 -0.97 4.76
C GLY A 9 -6.85 -0.94 6.24
N ALA A 10 -5.58 -1.16 6.58
CA ALA A 10 -5.12 -1.12 7.96
C ALA A 10 -5.29 0.28 8.59
N TYR A 11 -4.90 1.33 7.85
CA TYR A 11 -5.09 2.70 8.33
C TYR A 11 -6.58 3.07 8.49
N ALA A 12 -7.44 2.66 7.54
CA ALA A 12 -8.89 2.87 7.66
C ALA A 12 -9.44 2.19 8.92
N GLY A 13 -9.03 0.95 9.20
CA GLY A 13 -9.36 0.23 10.42
C GLY A 13 -8.89 0.94 11.69
N LEU A 14 -7.68 1.50 11.66
CA LEU A 14 -7.15 2.30 12.77
C LEU A 14 -8.02 3.54 13.05
N GLN A 15 -8.51 4.24 12.00
CA GLN A 15 -9.41 5.38 12.18
C GLN A 15 -10.71 4.97 12.89
N VAL A 16 -11.30 3.84 12.51
CA VAL A 16 -12.49 3.29 13.17
C VAL A 16 -12.20 3.02 14.65
N LEU A 17 -11.11 2.31 14.97
CA LEU A 17 -10.73 1.99 16.35
C LEU A 17 -10.47 3.24 17.19
N GLN A 18 -9.82 4.26 16.63
CA GLN A 18 -9.56 5.52 17.31
C GLN A 18 -10.86 6.29 17.60
N ARG A 19 -11.79 6.34 16.64
CA ARG A 19 -13.11 6.95 16.83
C ARG A 19 -13.87 6.26 17.96
N GLU A 20 -13.97 4.95 17.93
CA GLU A 20 -14.70 4.19 18.95
C GLU A 20 -14.05 4.29 20.34
N LYS A 21 -12.71 4.31 20.39
CA LYS A 21 -11.97 4.57 21.62
C LYS A 21 -12.28 5.96 22.18
N ALA A 22 -12.35 6.98 21.35
CA ALA A 22 -12.69 8.34 21.77
C ALA A 22 -14.12 8.41 22.35
N VAL A 23 -15.10 7.77 21.68
CA VAL A 23 -16.49 7.68 22.17
C VAL A 23 -16.55 6.97 23.53
N TYR A 24 -15.90 5.81 23.66
CA TYR A 24 -15.85 5.05 24.91
C TYR A 24 -15.20 5.85 26.06
N ASN A 25 -14.15 6.63 25.77
CA ASN A 25 -13.50 7.45 26.78
C ASN A 25 -14.37 8.59 27.30
N GLN A 26 -15.27 9.11 26.47
CA GLN A 26 -16.26 10.13 26.89
C GLN A 26 -17.45 9.52 27.65
N ASN A 27 -17.87 8.31 27.28
CA ASN A 27 -18.96 7.60 27.91
C ASN A 27 -18.63 6.11 28.03
N LYS A 28 -18.29 5.67 29.23
CA LYS A 28 -17.88 4.29 29.53
C LYS A 28 -19.00 3.27 29.38
N ASP A 29 -20.25 3.70 29.39
CA ASP A 29 -21.43 2.84 29.15
C ASP A 29 -21.73 2.61 27.66
N SER A 30 -21.04 3.35 26.78
CA SER A 30 -21.17 3.19 25.34
C SER A 30 -20.50 1.90 24.86
N GLN A 31 -21.23 1.11 24.08
CA GLN A 31 -20.65 -0.04 23.38
C GLN A 31 -20.01 0.41 22.06
N PRO A 32 -18.77 -0.04 21.74
CA PRO A 32 -18.14 0.26 20.47
C PRO A 32 -18.96 -0.25 19.29
N LYS A 33 -19.11 0.58 18.26
CA LYS A 33 -19.82 0.24 17.01
C LYS A 33 -18.82 -0.28 15.98
N LEU A 34 -18.57 -1.57 15.98
CA LEU A 34 -17.59 -2.23 15.11
C LEU A 34 -18.23 -3.05 13.98
N ALA A 35 -19.54 -3.31 14.07
CA ALA A 35 -20.27 -4.04 13.02
C ALA A 35 -20.28 -3.23 11.71
N GLY A 36 -19.98 -3.91 10.59
CA GLY A 36 -19.86 -3.30 9.26
C GLY A 36 -18.46 -2.81 8.92
N TYR A 37 -17.49 -2.99 9.84
CA TYR A 37 -16.06 -2.62 9.60
C TYR A 37 -15.15 -3.84 9.63
N GLU A 38 -15.70 -5.06 9.51
CA GLU A 38 -14.99 -6.32 9.71
C GLU A 38 -13.73 -6.39 8.83
N TYR A 39 -13.85 -5.98 7.57
CA TYR A 39 -12.74 -6.01 6.63
C TYR A 39 -11.56 -5.14 7.09
N VAL A 40 -11.78 -3.86 7.30
CA VAL A 40 -10.70 -2.92 7.69
C VAL A 40 -10.17 -3.21 9.10
N LEU A 41 -11.01 -3.74 10.00
CA LEU A 41 -10.59 -4.19 11.32
C LEU A 41 -9.70 -5.43 11.24
N GLN A 42 -10.02 -6.38 10.35
CA GLN A 42 -9.15 -7.53 10.11
C GLN A 42 -7.79 -7.08 9.58
N ARG A 43 -7.76 -6.12 8.65
CA ARG A 43 -6.51 -5.61 8.05
C ARG A 43 -5.54 -5.07 9.12
N ILE A 44 -6.02 -4.33 10.10
CA ILE A 44 -5.16 -3.75 11.17
C ILE A 44 -4.92 -4.71 12.33
N LEU A 45 -5.91 -5.52 12.74
CA LEU A 45 -5.78 -6.35 13.94
C LEU A 45 -5.19 -7.73 13.68
N LYS A 46 -5.25 -8.21 12.43
CA LYS A 46 -4.80 -9.55 12.06
C LYS A 46 -4.20 -9.55 10.65
N PRO A 47 -3.10 -8.82 10.43
CA PRO A 47 -2.41 -8.86 9.14
C PRO A 47 -1.89 -10.27 8.87
N GLU A 48 -1.93 -10.68 7.60
CA GLU A 48 -1.48 -12.00 7.17
C GLU A 48 -0.23 -11.87 6.30
N ALA A 49 0.82 -12.64 6.62
CA ALA A 49 2.02 -12.67 5.79
C ALA A 49 1.71 -13.30 4.42
N ARG A 50 2.12 -12.65 3.33
CA ARG A 50 1.76 -13.01 1.96
C ARG A 50 2.63 -14.12 1.39
N PHE A 51 2.75 -15.24 2.12
CA PHE A 51 3.42 -16.45 1.62
C PHE A 51 2.74 -17.03 0.37
N ASP A 52 1.42 -16.88 0.27
CA ASP A 52 0.64 -17.28 -0.90
C ASP A 52 1.14 -16.64 -2.20
N ILE A 53 1.52 -15.35 -2.14
CA ILE A 53 2.07 -14.64 -3.30
C ILE A 53 3.48 -15.13 -3.63
N VAL A 54 4.31 -15.36 -2.62
CA VAL A 54 5.66 -15.91 -2.83
C VAL A 54 5.59 -17.29 -3.50
N GLU A 55 4.67 -18.15 -3.08
CA GLU A 55 4.43 -19.45 -3.71
C GLU A 55 3.96 -19.31 -5.16
N LYS A 56 2.98 -18.44 -5.43
CA LYS A 56 2.49 -18.18 -6.80
C LYS A 56 3.59 -17.65 -7.72
N LEU A 57 4.46 -16.76 -7.24
CA LEU A 57 5.62 -16.27 -8.00
C LEU A 57 6.56 -17.43 -8.36
N LYS A 58 6.87 -18.29 -7.38
CA LYS A 58 7.71 -19.47 -7.58
C LYS A 58 7.11 -20.47 -8.58
N GLU A 59 5.83 -20.79 -8.45
CA GLU A 59 5.09 -21.66 -9.36
C GLU A 59 5.13 -21.18 -10.81
N ASN A 60 5.12 -19.88 -11.00
CA ASN A 60 5.21 -19.24 -12.32
C ASN A 60 6.64 -18.95 -12.78
N ASN A 61 7.67 -19.43 -12.05
CA ASN A 61 9.09 -19.18 -12.32
C ASN A 61 9.43 -17.68 -12.41
N ILE A 62 8.77 -16.85 -11.60
CA ILE A 62 9.01 -15.41 -11.55
C ILE A 62 9.90 -15.12 -10.34
N VAL A 63 11.07 -14.56 -10.60
CA VAL A 63 11.98 -14.10 -9.56
C VAL A 63 11.93 -12.57 -9.54
N PRO A 64 11.44 -11.95 -8.45
CA PRO A 64 11.49 -10.50 -8.30
C PRO A 64 12.93 -9.98 -8.33
N THR A 65 13.13 -8.80 -8.90
CA THR A 65 14.42 -8.12 -8.90
C THR A 65 14.66 -7.30 -7.64
N SER A 66 13.57 -6.94 -6.93
CA SER A 66 13.56 -6.39 -5.57
C SER A 66 12.23 -6.74 -4.92
N MET A 67 12.19 -6.81 -3.59
CA MET A 67 10.96 -7.07 -2.83
C MET A 67 11.11 -6.52 -1.41
N ILE A 68 10.06 -5.91 -0.90
CA ILE A 68 9.93 -5.41 0.47
C ILE A 68 8.46 -5.53 0.89
N ASP A 69 8.19 -5.69 2.17
CA ASP A 69 6.84 -5.59 2.73
C ASP A 69 6.44 -4.13 2.97
N ILE A 70 5.14 -3.84 2.86
CA ILE A 70 4.59 -2.49 3.03
C ILE A 70 4.19 -2.30 4.49
N THR A 71 5.06 -1.64 5.25
CA THR A 71 4.90 -1.36 6.69
C THR A 71 4.64 0.11 6.98
N ASP A 72 5.34 1.01 6.33
CA ASP A 72 5.24 2.47 6.54
C ASP A 72 4.36 3.17 5.49
N GLY A 73 3.86 2.39 4.52
CA GLY A 73 3.04 2.84 3.41
C GLY A 73 3.78 2.82 2.08
N LEU A 74 3.02 2.64 1.00
CA LEU A 74 3.58 2.42 -0.35
C LEU A 74 4.64 3.45 -0.74
N SER A 75 4.47 4.71 -0.34
CA SER A 75 5.42 5.80 -0.67
C SER A 75 6.80 5.58 -0.05
N SER A 76 6.84 5.07 1.17
CA SER A 76 8.09 4.82 1.90
C SER A 76 8.86 3.67 1.27
N GLU A 77 8.20 2.57 0.99
CA GLU A 77 8.82 1.38 0.42
C GLU A 77 9.25 1.59 -1.04
N LEU A 78 8.49 2.37 -1.82
CA LEU A 78 8.93 2.81 -3.16
C LEU A 78 10.22 3.64 -3.06
N PHE A 79 10.31 4.53 -2.07
CA PHE A 79 11.51 5.31 -1.82
C PHE A 79 12.71 4.39 -1.50
N HIS A 80 12.53 3.42 -0.60
CA HIS A 80 13.58 2.48 -0.22
C HIS A 80 14.09 1.68 -1.42
N ILE A 81 13.19 1.03 -2.17
CA ILE A 81 13.58 0.27 -3.37
C ILE A 81 14.32 1.16 -4.38
N CYS A 82 13.82 2.35 -4.63
CA CYS A 82 14.43 3.25 -5.63
C CYS A 82 15.77 3.81 -5.17
N PHE A 83 15.86 4.19 -3.89
CA PHE A 83 17.09 4.74 -3.32
C PHE A 83 18.24 3.72 -3.34
N ASP A 84 17.96 2.50 -2.83
CA ASP A 84 18.95 1.44 -2.74
C ASP A 84 19.38 0.90 -4.13
N SER A 85 18.45 0.95 -5.09
CA SER A 85 18.72 0.52 -6.47
C SER A 85 19.29 1.64 -7.37
N GLY A 86 19.33 2.88 -6.89
CA GLY A 86 19.81 4.03 -7.66
C GLY A 86 18.93 4.38 -8.87
N VAL A 87 17.61 4.17 -8.76
CA VAL A 87 16.62 4.39 -9.83
C VAL A 87 15.51 5.34 -9.40
N GLY A 88 14.65 5.73 -10.33
CA GLY A 88 13.37 6.38 -10.05
C GLY A 88 12.19 5.43 -10.29
N CYS A 89 10.99 5.89 -9.99
CA CYS A 89 9.78 5.15 -10.29
C CYS A 89 8.62 6.05 -10.73
N LYS A 90 7.72 5.46 -11.51
CA LYS A 90 6.44 6.05 -11.88
C LYS A 90 5.35 5.04 -11.59
N ILE A 91 4.43 5.39 -10.69
CA ILE A 91 3.21 4.62 -10.45
C ILE A 91 1.98 5.36 -10.99
N TYR A 92 0.88 4.66 -11.16
CA TYR A 92 -0.37 5.21 -11.65
C TYR A 92 -1.42 5.10 -10.56
N GLU A 93 -2.02 6.22 -10.16
CA GLU A 93 -3.03 6.27 -9.10
C GLU A 93 -4.17 5.27 -9.33
N GLU A 94 -4.69 5.22 -10.57
CA GLU A 94 -5.78 4.33 -10.96
C GLU A 94 -5.47 2.83 -10.85
N ARG A 95 -4.17 2.47 -10.72
CA ARG A 95 -3.71 1.09 -10.64
C ARG A 95 -3.33 0.66 -9.23
N VAL A 96 -3.29 1.59 -8.28
CA VAL A 96 -3.10 1.24 -6.87
C VAL A 96 -4.35 0.52 -6.38
N PRO A 97 -4.23 -0.75 -5.96
CA PRO A 97 -5.39 -1.51 -5.53
C PRO A 97 -5.88 -1.02 -4.17
N ILE A 98 -7.13 -0.64 -4.11
CA ILE A 98 -7.83 -0.22 -2.89
C ILE A 98 -9.16 -0.96 -2.85
N ASN A 99 -9.44 -1.63 -1.74
CA ASN A 99 -10.68 -2.36 -1.57
C ASN A 99 -11.88 -1.39 -1.45
N GLU A 100 -13.04 -1.80 -1.94
CA GLU A 100 -14.26 -0.99 -1.90
C GLU A 100 -14.68 -0.65 -0.47
N GLU A 101 -14.56 -1.60 0.47
CA GLU A 101 -14.85 -1.37 1.88
C GLU A 101 -13.88 -0.35 2.50
N THR A 102 -12.59 -0.40 2.13
CA THR A 102 -11.61 0.63 2.52
C THR A 102 -12.02 2.00 2.01
N GLY A 103 -12.43 2.09 0.73
CA GLY A 103 -12.91 3.33 0.13
C GLY A 103 -14.14 3.90 0.85
N THR A 104 -15.09 3.05 1.21
CA THR A 104 -16.29 3.41 1.94
C THR A 104 -15.95 4.01 3.31
N VAL A 105 -15.07 3.33 4.07
CA VAL A 105 -14.63 3.82 5.38
C VAL A 105 -13.86 5.13 5.24
N CYS A 106 -12.97 5.25 4.26
CA CYS A 106 -12.26 6.52 4.01
C CYS A 106 -13.23 7.68 3.78
N ALA A 107 -14.30 7.46 3.01
CA ALA A 107 -15.32 8.48 2.77
C ALA A 107 -16.02 8.95 4.06
N GLU A 108 -16.31 8.04 5.01
CA GLU A 108 -16.87 8.41 6.32
C GLU A 108 -15.96 9.34 7.12
N PHE A 109 -14.65 9.23 6.94
CA PHE A 109 -13.64 10.07 7.60
C PHE A 109 -13.19 11.27 6.75
N ASN A 110 -13.84 11.54 5.61
CA ASN A 110 -13.46 12.57 4.64
C ASN A 110 -12.00 12.43 4.17
N LEU A 111 -11.55 11.20 3.95
CA LEU A 111 -10.22 10.87 3.45
C LEU A 111 -10.30 10.42 2.00
N GLU A 112 -9.42 10.93 1.16
CA GLU A 112 -9.19 10.36 -0.18
C GLU A 112 -8.51 9.00 -0.03
N PRO A 113 -9.05 7.89 -0.55
CA PRO A 113 -8.54 6.54 -0.30
C PRO A 113 -7.08 6.32 -0.73
N ILE A 114 -6.59 7.10 -1.69
CA ILE A 114 -5.18 7.02 -2.12
C ILE A 114 -4.21 7.49 -1.02
N ILE A 115 -4.64 8.38 -0.12
CA ILE A 115 -3.78 8.90 0.95
C ILE A 115 -3.43 7.79 1.96
N PRO A 116 -4.40 7.05 2.54
CA PRO A 116 -4.07 5.86 3.35
C PRO A 116 -3.23 4.83 2.62
N ALA A 117 -3.50 4.55 1.35
CA ALA A 117 -2.73 3.59 0.56
C ALA A 117 -1.25 4.00 0.40
N LEU A 118 -0.98 5.30 0.21
CA LEU A 118 0.37 5.82 0.07
C LEU A 118 1.12 5.97 1.40
N HIS A 119 0.41 6.34 2.47
CA HIS A 119 1.04 6.84 3.71
C HIS A 119 0.51 6.19 5.00
N GLY A 120 -0.47 5.32 4.92
CA GLY A 120 -1.12 4.75 6.10
C GLY A 120 -0.29 3.70 6.83
N GLY A 121 0.42 2.88 6.08
CA GLY A 121 1.20 1.78 6.61
C GLY A 121 0.38 0.62 7.20
N GLU A 122 1.10 -0.33 7.79
CA GLU A 122 0.55 -1.53 8.47
C GLU A 122 -0.26 -2.48 7.55
N ASP A 123 -0.10 -2.35 6.23
CA ASP A 123 -0.82 -3.21 5.28
C ASP A 123 -0.19 -4.62 5.15
N TYR A 124 1.13 -4.75 5.38
CA TYR A 124 1.90 -5.99 5.30
C TYR A 124 1.73 -6.74 3.97
N GLU A 125 1.44 -5.98 2.91
CA GLU A 125 1.46 -6.46 1.55
C GLU A 125 2.88 -6.41 0.97
N LEU A 126 3.12 -7.08 -0.15
CA LEU A 126 4.44 -7.09 -0.80
C LEU A 126 4.50 -6.05 -1.92
N LEU A 127 5.50 -5.19 -1.87
CA LEU A 127 5.93 -4.36 -3.00
C LEU A 127 7.14 -5.03 -3.65
N PHE A 128 7.10 -5.23 -4.97
CA PHE A 128 8.21 -5.87 -5.67
C PHE A 128 8.34 -5.41 -7.13
N THR A 129 9.50 -5.65 -7.70
CA THR A 129 9.77 -5.38 -9.11
C THR A 129 10.07 -6.68 -9.85
N VAL A 130 9.69 -6.72 -11.12
CA VAL A 130 9.97 -7.85 -12.02
C VAL A 130 10.49 -7.33 -13.37
N PRO A 131 11.27 -8.11 -14.11
CA PRO A 131 11.66 -7.75 -15.46
C PRO A 131 10.44 -7.68 -16.38
N LEU A 132 10.52 -6.84 -17.41
CA LEU A 132 9.41 -6.66 -18.37
C LEU A 132 8.99 -7.97 -19.05
N SER A 133 9.91 -8.92 -19.20
CA SER A 133 9.61 -10.25 -19.75
C SER A 133 8.62 -11.05 -18.90
N ALA A 134 8.50 -10.77 -17.60
CA ALA A 134 7.54 -11.42 -16.71
C ALA A 134 6.15 -10.75 -16.72
N TYR A 135 5.94 -9.65 -17.43
CA TYR A 135 4.72 -8.84 -17.37
C TYR A 135 3.44 -9.64 -17.65
N GLU A 136 3.43 -10.45 -18.72
CA GLU A 136 2.25 -11.23 -19.10
C GLU A 136 1.95 -12.38 -18.12
N ALA A 137 2.96 -12.89 -17.43
CA ALA A 137 2.78 -13.90 -16.39
C ALA A 137 2.25 -13.28 -15.09
N ILE A 138 2.83 -12.14 -14.66
CA ILE A 138 2.41 -11.41 -13.47
C ILE A 138 0.94 -11.00 -13.51
N LYS A 139 0.46 -10.50 -14.64
CA LYS A 139 -0.95 -10.08 -14.80
C LYS A 139 -1.96 -11.21 -14.59
N LYS A 140 -1.54 -12.45 -14.66
CA LYS A 140 -2.40 -13.63 -14.46
C LYS A 140 -2.44 -14.08 -13.01
N ILE A 141 -1.53 -13.58 -12.18
CA ILE A 141 -1.49 -13.94 -10.75
C ILE A 141 -2.59 -13.14 -10.04
N LYS A 142 -3.57 -13.87 -9.51
CA LYS A 142 -4.62 -13.27 -8.69
C LYS A 142 -3.99 -12.58 -7.47
N ASP A 143 -4.57 -11.46 -7.06
CA ASP A 143 -4.15 -10.65 -5.93
C ASP A 143 -2.76 -9.99 -6.10
N VAL A 144 -2.33 -9.80 -7.36
CA VAL A 144 -1.16 -8.98 -7.73
C VAL A 144 -1.59 -7.91 -8.74
N ALA A 145 -1.28 -6.67 -8.45
CA ALA A 145 -1.51 -5.53 -9.32
C ALA A 145 -0.18 -4.97 -9.85
N VAL A 146 -0.12 -4.69 -11.16
CA VAL A 146 1.00 -3.94 -11.76
C VAL A 146 0.67 -2.46 -11.71
N ILE A 147 1.28 -1.75 -10.77
CA ILE A 147 0.95 -0.35 -10.46
C ILE A 147 1.81 0.67 -11.19
N GLY A 148 2.95 0.27 -11.76
CA GLY A 148 3.85 1.22 -12.41
C GLY A 148 5.11 0.57 -12.97
N ASN A 149 6.11 1.39 -13.21
CA ASN A 149 7.40 0.97 -13.76
C ASN A 149 8.58 1.73 -13.13
N VAL A 150 9.73 1.09 -13.13
CA VAL A 150 11.01 1.71 -12.80
C VAL A 150 11.42 2.63 -13.94
N VAL A 151 12.03 3.77 -13.61
CA VAL A 151 12.54 4.76 -14.56
C VAL A 151 13.97 5.15 -14.16
N GLU A 152 14.62 5.95 -15.00
CA GLU A 152 15.92 6.54 -14.70
C GLU A 152 15.83 7.43 -13.44
N LYS A 153 16.90 7.46 -12.64
CA LYS A 153 16.96 8.20 -11.36
C LYS A 153 16.57 9.66 -11.50
N GLU A 154 16.97 10.29 -12.59
CA GLU A 154 16.74 11.70 -12.90
C GLU A 154 15.27 12.05 -13.08
N LYS A 155 14.44 11.06 -13.39
CA LYS A 155 12.96 11.22 -13.49
C LYS A 155 12.29 11.23 -12.12
N GLY A 156 13.02 10.90 -11.05
CA GLY A 156 12.56 10.92 -9.68
C GLY A 156 11.49 9.87 -9.36
N LEU A 157 10.87 10.03 -8.20
CA LEU A 157 9.75 9.22 -7.73
C LEU A 157 8.45 9.99 -7.88
N GLY A 158 7.46 9.40 -8.55
CA GLY A 158 6.20 10.08 -8.72
C GLY A 158 5.03 9.17 -9.08
N MET A 159 3.85 9.74 -8.89
CA MET A 159 2.57 9.14 -9.25
C MET A 159 1.92 9.97 -10.35
N ILE A 160 1.39 9.30 -11.35
CA ILE A 160 0.47 9.93 -12.31
C ILE A 160 -0.92 9.87 -11.71
N SER A 161 -1.49 11.05 -11.46
CA SER A 161 -2.86 11.18 -10.95
C SER A 161 -3.90 10.76 -12.01
N ARG A 162 -5.15 10.61 -11.60
CA ARG A 162 -6.26 10.37 -12.53
C ARG A 162 -6.46 11.50 -13.55
N SER A 163 -6.05 12.72 -13.21
CA SER A 163 -6.05 13.85 -14.14
C SER A 163 -4.87 13.85 -15.12
N GLY A 164 -3.89 12.96 -14.93
CA GLY A 164 -2.69 12.86 -15.76
C GLY A 164 -1.50 13.67 -15.26
N ASP A 165 -1.64 14.35 -14.12
CA ASP A 165 -0.58 15.17 -13.52
C ASP A 165 0.49 14.28 -12.85
N PHE A 166 1.75 14.68 -12.97
CA PHE A 166 2.83 14.04 -12.25
C PHE A 166 2.98 14.63 -10.84
N ILE A 167 2.72 13.82 -9.83
CA ILE A 167 2.83 14.19 -8.41
C ILE A 167 4.09 13.54 -7.84
N HIS A 168 5.02 14.34 -7.33
CA HIS A 168 6.19 13.80 -6.63
C HIS A 168 5.79 13.10 -5.35
N ILE A 169 6.19 11.84 -5.21
CA ILE A 169 6.03 11.06 -3.99
C ILE A 169 7.15 11.42 -3.02
N LYS A 170 6.77 11.69 -1.76
CA LYS A 170 7.70 11.90 -0.65
C LYS A 170 7.52 10.79 0.37
N ALA A 171 8.61 10.16 0.79
CA ALA A 171 8.56 9.25 1.94
C ALA A 171 8.18 10.05 3.19
N GLN A 172 7.16 9.60 3.91
CA GLN A 172 6.76 10.16 5.20
C GLN A 172 7.18 9.27 6.38
N GLY A 173 7.76 8.10 6.11
CA GLY A 173 8.30 7.19 7.12
C GLY A 173 9.60 7.70 7.75
N TRP A 174 10.13 6.97 8.70
CA TRP A 174 11.34 7.32 9.43
C TRP A 174 12.57 7.34 8.52
N ASN A 175 13.04 8.54 8.18
CA ASN A 175 14.27 8.75 7.44
C ASN A 175 15.49 8.54 8.34
N THR A 176 16.09 7.37 8.32
CA THR A 176 17.41 7.12 8.93
C THR A 176 18.56 7.80 8.18
N SER A 177 18.33 8.33 6.99
CA SER A 177 19.34 8.95 6.12
C SER A 177 19.63 10.43 6.40
N GLU A 178 18.84 11.12 7.23
CA GLU A 178 19.12 12.52 7.61
C GLU A 178 20.14 12.69 8.74
N LYS A 179 20.77 11.58 9.21
CA LYS A 179 21.82 11.59 10.25
C LYS A 179 23.15 11.02 9.77
N ARG A 180 23.59 11.40 8.55
CA ARG A 180 25.02 11.22 8.17
C ARG A 180 25.53 12.43 7.40
#